data_3fa8253a4689b34dc50041e18f7e8a2d
#
_entry.id   3fa8253a4689b34dc50041e18f7e8a2d
#
_cell.length_a   1.000
_cell.length_b   1.000
_cell.length_c   1.000
_cell.angle_alpha   90.00
_cell.angle_beta   90.00
_cell.angle_gamma   90.00
#
_symmetry.space_group_name_H-M   'P 1'
#
loop_
_entity.id
_entity.type
_entity.pdbx_description
1 polymer ?
#
loop_
_entity_poly.entity_id
_entity_poly.type
_entity_poly.pdbx_seq_one_letter_code
_entity_poly.pdbx_strand_id
1 'polypeptide(L)'
;MSVLKQIFEKKIASIEKKKKLKSIDQLENQIANNLIPSHNFFDVLNHNKDQIKIIAECKKSSPSAGLIVDSYDPIAICSKYKTKGYKNLSILTEEKYFQGSNEDLTKVKRELNMPILQKDFIYDEWQIFEAKSCGADCILLISEYLNFEQLQSLVKTAESLEISVLVEFHRLEELEKIINLNIKNIGINNRNLISLETNVLHCLDVYEKNKSILKDYNIIAESGFSSNDDINKYLDCGIERFLIGEHLLKESF
;
A
#
# COMPACT_ATOMS: atom_id res chain seq x y z
N MET A 1 12.87 20.95 -2.24
CA MET A 1 12.86 19.47 -2.36
C MET A 1 11.57 18.99 -1.72
N SER A 2 10.80 18.13 -2.38
CA SER A 2 9.54 17.63 -1.78
C SER A 2 9.81 16.75 -0.56
N VAL A 3 8.86 16.71 0.38
CA VAL A 3 8.95 15.87 1.59
C VAL A 3 9.14 14.40 1.22
N LEU A 4 8.39 13.91 0.24
CA LEU A 4 8.49 12.50 -0.19
C LEU A 4 9.84 12.17 -0.83
N LYS A 5 10.46 13.09 -1.58
CA LYS A 5 11.82 12.88 -2.08
C LYS A 5 12.83 12.75 -0.94
N GLN A 6 12.67 13.54 0.11
CA GLN A 6 13.53 13.42 1.32
C GLN A 6 13.30 12.08 2.04
N ILE A 7 12.05 11.61 2.10
CA ILE A 7 11.73 10.30 2.68
C ILE A 7 12.44 9.21 1.89
N PHE A 8 12.31 9.24 0.57
CA PHE A 8 12.89 8.25 -0.32
C PHE A 8 14.43 8.20 -0.21
N GLU A 9 15.11 9.36 -0.25
CA GLU A 9 16.56 9.44 -0.09
C GLU A 9 17.04 8.88 1.27
N LYS A 10 16.31 9.17 2.34
CA LYS A 10 16.62 8.63 3.67
C LYS A 10 16.34 7.12 3.77
N LYS A 11 15.30 6.65 3.08
CA LYS A 11 14.98 5.22 3.00
C LYS A 11 16.14 4.47 2.33
N ILE A 12 16.67 4.99 1.21
CA ILE A 12 17.85 4.42 0.54
C ILE A 12 19.00 4.22 1.54
N ALA A 13 19.36 5.28 2.27
CA ALA A 13 20.46 5.20 3.24
C ALA A 13 20.20 4.20 4.39
N SER A 14 18.93 4.04 4.79
CA SER A 14 18.53 3.07 5.81
C SER A 14 18.64 1.63 5.30
N ILE A 15 18.13 1.37 4.10
CA ILE A 15 18.13 0.02 3.50
C ILE A 15 19.57 -0.44 3.22
N GLU A 16 20.44 0.43 2.72
CA GLU A 16 21.84 0.09 2.50
C GLU A 16 22.57 -0.34 3.80
N LYS A 17 22.17 0.19 4.94
CA LYS A 17 22.66 -0.28 6.24
C LYS A 17 22.05 -1.63 6.62
N LYS A 18 20.75 -1.82 6.42
CA LYS A 18 20.05 -3.09 6.71
C LYS A 18 20.62 -4.25 5.87
N LYS A 19 20.90 -4.02 4.57
CA LYS A 19 21.50 -5.00 3.66
C LYS A 19 22.86 -5.52 4.15
N LYS A 20 23.67 -4.66 4.80
CA LYS A 20 24.95 -5.08 5.40
C LYS A 20 24.78 -5.97 6.64
N LEU A 21 23.66 -5.87 7.31
CA LEU A 21 23.36 -6.65 8.53
C LEU A 21 22.64 -7.96 8.22
N LYS A 22 21.92 -8.03 7.11
CA LYS A 22 21.11 -9.19 6.74
C LYS A 22 21.11 -9.37 5.22
N SER A 23 21.63 -10.49 4.74
CA SER A 23 21.66 -10.82 3.32
C SER A 23 20.32 -11.31 2.79
N ILE A 24 20.14 -11.34 1.46
CA ILE A 24 18.96 -11.97 0.81
C ILE A 24 18.86 -13.45 1.21
N ASP A 25 19.97 -14.21 1.18
CA ASP A 25 19.98 -15.64 1.56
C ASP A 25 19.47 -15.86 2.99
N GLN A 26 19.78 -14.93 3.91
CA GLN A 26 19.26 -15.00 5.29
C GLN A 26 17.75 -14.69 5.33
N LEU A 27 17.26 -13.80 4.49
CA LEU A 27 15.83 -13.53 4.35
C LEU A 27 15.09 -14.71 3.72
N GLU A 28 15.65 -15.34 2.69
CA GLU A 28 15.11 -16.56 2.07
C GLU A 28 15.00 -17.70 3.07
N ASN A 29 16.06 -17.93 3.85
CA ASN A 29 16.02 -18.91 4.93
C ASN A 29 14.95 -18.58 5.98
N GLN A 30 14.75 -17.31 6.29
CA GLN A 30 13.68 -16.88 7.20
C GLN A 30 12.31 -17.14 6.59
N ILE A 31 12.10 -16.83 5.31
CA ILE A 31 10.85 -17.08 4.58
C ILE A 31 10.54 -18.58 4.57
N ALA A 32 11.51 -19.42 4.22
CA ALA A 32 11.34 -20.88 4.17
C ALA A 32 10.97 -21.51 5.52
N ASN A 33 11.46 -20.93 6.63
CA ASN A 33 11.18 -21.40 7.99
C ASN A 33 10.01 -20.67 8.67
N ASN A 34 9.40 -19.70 7.98
CA ASN A 34 8.33 -18.89 8.55
C ASN A 34 6.98 -19.61 8.41
N LEU A 35 6.33 -19.86 9.54
CA LEU A 35 4.99 -20.47 9.62
C LEU A 35 3.86 -19.43 9.49
N ILE A 36 4.15 -18.22 9.06
CA ILE A 36 3.13 -17.17 8.88
C ILE A 36 2.32 -17.51 7.64
N PRO A 37 0.97 -17.66 7.74
CA PRO A 37 0.13 -17.91 6.58
C PRO A 37 0.22 -16.78 5.53
N SER A 38 0.27 -17.13 4.25
CA SER A 38 0.22 -16.20 3.13
C SER A 38 -1.18 -16.18 2.52
N HIS A 39 -1.60 -15.02 2.01
CA HIS A 39 -2.87 -14.86 1.30
C HIS A 39 -2.63 -14.26 -0.08
N ASN A 40 -3.47 -14.63 -1.06
CA ASN A 40 -3.56 -13.82 -2.27
C ASN A 40 -4.35 -12.55 -1.92
N PHE A 41 -3.66 -11.43 -1.82
CA PHE A 41 -4.21 -10.16 -1.34
C PHE A 41 -5.40 -9.68 -2.17
N PHE A 42 -5.27 -9.67 -3.48
CA PHE A 42 -6.32 -9.16 -4.35
C PHE A 42 -7.45 -10.16 -4.59
N ASP A 43 -7.19 -11.47 -4.49
CA ASP A 43 -8.27 -12.45 -4.54
C ASP A 43 -9.23 -12.27 -3.36
N VAL A 44 -8.69 -12.10 -2.15
CA VAL A 44 -9.52 -11.83 -0.96
C VAL A 44 -10.29 -10.51 -1.12
N LEU A 45 -9.65 -9.46 -1.64
CA LEU A 45 -10.29 -8.16 -1.87
C LEU A 45 -11.42 -8.27 -2.90
N ASN A 46 -11.17 -8.94 -4.01
CA ASN A 46 -12.10 -9.01 -5.14
C ASN A 46 -13.27 -9.98 -4.92
N HIS A 47 -13.04 -11.07 -4.16
CA HIS A 47 -14.10 -12.02 -3.81
C HIS A 47 -14.98 -11.55 -2.65
N ASN A 48 -14.68 -10.40 -2.05
CA ASN A 48 -15.58 -9.77 -1.11
C ASN A 48 -16.89 -9.42 -1.83
N LYS A 49 -18.02 -9.91 -1.30
CA LYS A 49 -19.37 -9.69 -1.87
C LYS A 49 -19.91 -8.29 -1.63
N ASP A 50 -19.24 -7.51 -0.78
CA ASP A 50 -19.62 -6.14 -0.52
C ASP A 50 -19.41 -5.29 -1.78
N GLN A 51 -20.34 -4.38 -2.03
CA GLN A 51 -20.23 -3.44 -3.15
C GLN A 51 -19.00 -2.55 -3.02
N ILE A 52 -18.63 -2.22 -1.78
CA ILE A 52 -17.46 -1.39 -1.47
C ILE A 52 -16.36 -2.28 -0.91
N LYS A 53 -15.18 -2.26 -1.56
CA LYS A 53 -14.02 -3.06 -1.20
C LYS A 53 -12.96 -2.15 -0.59
N ILE A 54 -12.77 -2.25 0.71
CA ILE A 54 -11.87 -1.37 1.47
C ILE A 54 -10.61 -2.11 1.90
N ILE A 55 -9.45 -1.50 1.57
CA ILE A 55 -8.16 -1.77 2.20
C ILE A 55 -8.06 -0.79 3.38
N ALA A 56 -8.20 -1.32 4.60
CA ALA A 56 -8.22 -0.51 5.81
C ALA A 56 -6.79 -0.21 6.29
N GLU A 57 -6.41 1.08 6.25
CA GLU A 57 -5.04 1.48 6.56
C GLU A 57 -4.86 1.79 8.05
N CYS A 58 -3.86 1.14 8.65
CA CYS A 58 -3.37 1.38 10.00
C CYS A 58 -2.08 2.19 9.96
N LYS A 59 -2.08 3.38 10.57
CA LYS A 59 -0.92 4.27 10.67
C LYS A 59 -0.95 5.11 11.94
N LYS A 60 0.24 5.36 12.48
CA LYS A 60 0.43 6.18 13.68
C LYS A 60 0.48 7.66 13.36
N SER A 61 1.23 8.03 12.32
CA SER A 61 1.44 9.41 11.90
C SER A 61 1.54 9.53 10.38
N SER A 62 1.51 10.77 9.88
CA SER A 62 1.82 11.06 8.48
C SER A 62 2.45 12.45 8.35
N PRO A 63 3.22 12.73 7.26
CA PRO A 63 3.80 14.05 7.03
C PRO A 63 2.78 15.19 6.94
N SER A 64 1.55 14.89 6.52
CA SER A 64 0.49 15.87 6.32
C SER A 64 -0.37 16.12 7.57
N ALA A 65 -0.59 15.09 8.39
CA ALA A 65 -1.48 15.17 9.56
C ALA A 65 -0.72 15.16 10.89
N GLY A 66 0.59 14.92 10.88
CA GLY A 66 1.37 14.73 12.10
C GLY A 66 0.99 13.44 12.82
N LEU A 67 0.98 13.46 14.15
CA LEU A 67 0.52 12.34 14.97
C LEU A 67 -1.01 12.21 14.85
N ILE A 68 -1.49 11.03 14.49
CA ILE A 68 -2.92 10.75 14.26
C ILE A 68 -3.52 10.00 15.47
N VAL A 69 -2.71 9.11 16.05
CA VAL A 69 -3.14 8.25 17.16
C VAL A 69 -2.13 8.36 18.32
N ASP A 70 -2.54 8.92 19.44
CA ASP A 70 -1.65 9.12 20.61
C ASP A 70 -1.23 7.78 21.24
N SER A 71 -2.19 6.89 21.47
CA SER A 71 -1.95 5.55 22.00
C SER A 71 -2.06 4.51 20.87
N TYR A 72 -0.99 4.42 20.07
CA TYR A 72 -0.97 3.54 18.89
C TYR A 72 -0.76 2.07 19.28
N ASP A 73 -1.80 1.29 19.08
CA ASP A 73 -1.78 -0.17 19.15
C ASP A 73 -2.29 -0.75 17.81
N PRO A 74 -1.41 -1.22 16.93
CA PRO A 74 -1.80 -1.70 15.62
C PRO A 74 -2.69 -2.96 15.69
N ILE A 75 -2.53 -3.82 16.70
CA ILE A 75 -3.36 -5.01 16.87
C ILE A 75 -4.79 -4.59 17.24
N ALA A 76 -4.93 -3.68 18.21
CA ALA A 76 -6.25 -3.19 18.63
C ALA A 76 -6.99 -2.47 17.49
N ILE A 77 -6.29 -1.62 16.71
CA ILE A 77 -6.83 -0.92 15.55
C ILE A 77 -7.32 -1.93 14.49
N CYS A 78 -6.43 -2.85 14.08
CA CYS A 78 -6.74 -3.82 13.03
C CYS A 78 -7.81 -4.85 13.48
N SER A 79 -7.88 -5.17 14.76
CA SER A 79 -8.96 -5.99 15.32
C SER A 79 -10.33 -5.31 15.19
N LYS A 80 -10.40 -3.99 15.43
CA LYS A 80 -11.63 -3.22 15.18
C LYS A 80 -12.00 -3.23 13.70
N TYR A 81 -11.02 -3.11 12.79
CA TYR A 81 -11.26 -3.21 11.35
C TYR A 81 -11.81 -4.58 10.97
N LYS A 82 -11.23 -5.67 11.49
CA LYS A 82 -11.72 -7.03 11.28
C LYS A 82 -13.14 -7.20 11.78
N THR A 83 -13.49 -6.67 12.96
CA THR A 83 -14.82 -6.72 13.54
C THR A 83 -15.84 -5.92 12.71
N LYS A 84 -15.44 -4.79 12.11
CA LYS A 84 -16.26 -4.02 11.17
C LYS A 84 -16.42 -4.70 9.79
N GLY A 85 -15.77 -5.84 9.56
CA GLY A 85 -15.92 -6.65 8.35
C GLY A 85 -14.89 -6.37 7.25
N TYR A 86 -13.93 -5.46 7.46
CA TYR A 86 -12.86 -5.23 6.50
C TYR A 86 -11.99 -6.49 6.35
N LYS A 87 -11.66 -6.84 5.11
CA LYS A 87 -10.97 -8.10 4.78
C LYS A 87 -9.48 -7.91 4.51
N ASN A 88 -9.08 -6.73 4.09
CA ASN A 88 -7.70 -6.40 3.71
C ASN A 88 -7.19 -5.22 4.54
N LEU A 89 -5.96 -5.33 5.00
CA LEU A 89 -5.28 -4.31 5.78
C LEU A 89 -4.15 -3.66 4.98
N SER A 90 -3.86 -2.40 5.28
CA SER A 90 -2.63 -1.71 4.89
C SER A 90 -1.92 -1.26 6.16
N ILE A 91 -0.64 -1.60 6.32
CA ILE A 91 0.15 -1.23 7.50
C ILE A 91 1.33 -0.40 7.05
N LEU A 92 1.42 0.82 7.59
CA LEU A 92 2.57 1.69 7.38
C LEU A 92 3.79 1.12 8.10
N THR A 93 4.90 0.92 7.37
CA THR A 93 6.16 0.41 7.92
C THR A 93 7.31 1.39 7.79
N GLU A 94 7.09 2.57 7.18
CA GLU A 94 8.10 3.63 7.14
C GLU A 94 8.32 4.19 8.56
N GLU A 95 9.58 4.12 9.02
CA GLU A 95 9.94 4.31 10.44
C GLU A 95 9.99 5.78 10.87
N LYS A 96 10.46 6.66 10.00
CA LYS A 96 10.86 8.01 10.40
C LYS A 96 9.73 9.03 10.36
N TYR A 97 8.93 9.01 9.32
CA TYR A 97 7.90 10.00 9.05
C TYR A 97 6.50 9.50 9.37
N PHE A 98 6.28 8.20 9.21
CA PHE A 98 5.01 7.55 9.54
C PHE A 98 5.05 6.83 10.90
N GLN A 99 6.23 6.72 11.52
CA GLN A 99 6.46 6.03 12.80
C GLN A 99 5.90 4.60 12.80
N GLY A 100 5.98 3.93 11.65
CA GLY A 100 5.59 2.54 11.47
C GLY A 100 6.76 1.59 11.68
N SER A 101 6.49 0.29 11.61
CA SER A 101 7.55 -0.73 11.67
C SER A 101 7.13 -2.05 11.00
N ASN A 102 8.11 -2.82 10.53
CA ASN A 102 7.90 -4.19 10.07
C ASN A 102 7.47 -5.12 11.23
N GLU A 103 7.84 -4.77 12.46
CA GLU A 103 7.42 -5.50 13.65
C GLU A 103 5.91 -5.39 13.88
N ASP A 104 5.32 -4.20 13.68
CA ASP A 104 3.88 -3.99 13.76
C ASP A 104 3.13 -4.84 12.73
N LEU A 105 3.62 -4.87 11.48
CA LEU A 105 3.06 -5.72 10.43
C LEU A 105 3.09 -7.20 10.84
N THR A 106 4.25 -7.68 11.31
CA THR A 106 4.43 -9.07 11.72
C THR A 106 3.51 -9.45 12.90
N LYS A 107 3.38 -8.56 13.91
CA LYS A 107 2.48 -8.78 15.05
C LYS A 107 1.03 -8.89 14.60
N VAL A 108 0.56 -7.94 13.80
CA VAL A 108 -0.82 -7.94 13.28
C VAL A 108 -1.07 -9.18 12.42
N LYS A 109 -0.11 -9.54 11.56
CA LYS A 109 -0.24 -10.72 10.69
C LYS A 109 -0.40 -12.01 11.50
N ARG A 110 0.43 -12.20 12.51
CA ARG A 110 0.37 -13.40 13.38
C ARG A 110 -0.92 -13.48 14.19
N GLU A 111 -1.36 -12.34 14.73
CA GLU A 111 -2.53 -12.29 15.61
C GLU A 111 -3.85 -12.40 14.84
N LEU A 112 -3.97 -11.71 13.70
CA LEU A 112 -5.24 -11.60 13.01
C LEU A 112 -5.36 -12.52 11.79
N ASN A 113 -4.25 -12.99 11.23
CA ASN A 113 -4.20 -13.81 10.02
C ASN A 113 -5.03 -13.21 8.88
N MET A 114 -4.81 -11.95 8.57
CA MET A 114 -5.48 -11.21 7.50
C MET A 114 -4.49 -10.89 6.36
N PRO A 115 -4.98 -10.67 5.12
CA PRO A 115 -4.17 -10.13 4.04
C PRO A 115 -3.65 -8.72 4.37
N ILE A 116 -2.33 -8.51 4.25
CA ILE A 116 -1.68 -7.24 4.59
C ILE A 116 -0.88 -6.69 3.42
N LEU A 117 -1.18 -5.44 3.05
CA LEU A 117 -0.33 -4.59 2.23
C LEU A 117 0.72 -3.91 3.12
N GLN A 118 2.01 -4.15 2.86
CA GLN A 118 3.07 -3.32 3.42
C GLN A 118 3.09 -1.97 2.69
N LYS A 119 2.75 -0.91 3.38
CA LYS A 119 2.78 0.46 2.85
C LYS A 119 4.10 1.10 3.23
N ASP A 120 5.04 1.10 2.29
CA ASP A 120 6.41 1.61 2.47
C ASP A 120 6.96 2.16 1.13
N PHE A 121 8.16 2.71 1.14
CA PHE A 121 8.91 3.19 -0.02
C PHE A 121 9.87 2.10 -0.49
N ILE A 122 9.44 1.27 -1.42
CA ILE A 122 10.20 0.14 -1.95
C ILE A 122 10.89 0.55 -3.25
N TYR A 123 12.21 0.31 -3.34
CA TYR A 123 13.05 0.61 -4.50
C TYR A 123 14.10 -0.47 -4.79
N ASP A 124 14.27 -1.43 -3.91
CA ASP A 124 15.29 -2.48 -3.95
C ASP A 124 14.64 -3.85 -3.67
N GLU A 125 15.07 -4.88 -4.38
CA GLU A 125 14.54 -6.24 -4.24
C GLU A 125 14.69 -6.80 -2.82
N TRP A 126 15.77 -6.41 -2.11
CA TRP A 126 15.98 -6.81 -0.73
C TRP A 126 14.79 -6.47 0.17
N GLN A 127 14.12 -5.33 -0.08
CA GLN A 127 12.94 -4.92 0.68
C GLN A 127 11.75 -5.87 0.42
N ILE A 128 11.66 -6.47 -0.76
CA ILE A 128 10.59 -7.43 -1.08
C ILE A 128 10.81 -8.73 -0.31
N PHE A 129 12.05 -9.21 -0.22
CA PHE A 129 12.40 -10.34 0.65
C PHE A 129 12.12 -10.02 2.12
N GLU A 130 12.49 -8.82 2.60
CA GLU A 130 12.17 -8.37 3.97
C GLU A 130 10.66 -8.37 4.19
N ALA A 131 9.88 -7.80 3.26
CA ALA A 131 8.42 -7.77 3.32
C ALA A 131 7.81 -9.17 3.46
N LYS A 132 8.23 -10.11 2.60
CA LYS A 132 7.79 -11.52 2.65
C LYS A 132 8.16 -12.16 3.98
N SER A 133 9.39 -11.94 4.46
CA SER A 133 9.85 -12.49 5.72
C SER A 133 9.07 -11.99 6.94
N CYS A 134 8.47 -10.79 6.84
CA CYS A 134 7.62 -10.18 7.85
C CYS A 134 6.15 -10.61 7.74
N GLY A 135 5.75 -11.27 6.63
CA GLY A 135 4.39 -11.76 6.41
C GLY A 135 3.51 -10.82 5.60
N ALA A 136 4.09 -9.89 4.84
CA ALA A 136 3.32 -9.10 3.87
C ALA A 136 2.79 -10.00 2.73
N ASP A 137 1.56 -9.77 2.32
CA ASP A 137 0.90 -10.42 1.19
C ASP A 137 0.90 -9.55 -0.06
N CYS A 138 1.07 -8.25 0.12
CA CYS A 138 1.13 -7.25 -0.93
C CYS A 138 2.18 -6.19 -0.58
N ILE A 139 2.81 -5.62 -1.59
CA ILE A 139 3.70 -4.47 -1.47
C ILE A 139 3.22 -3.30 -2.31
N LEU A 140 3.66 -2.09 -1.94
CA LEU A 140 3.45 -0.87 -2.69
C LEU A 140 4.69 -0.53 -3.51
N LEU A 141 4.50 -0.21 -4.79
CA LEU A 141 5.51 0.42 -5.64
C LEU A 141 5.01 1.79 -6.10
N ILE A 142 5.75 2.86 -5.82
CA ILE A 142 5.38 4.24 -6.17
C ILE A 142 6.09 4.62 -7.47
N SER A 143 5.31 4.73 -8.55
CA SER A 143 5.83 4.91 -9.91
C SER A 143 6.67 6.18 -10.09
N GLU A 144 6.34 7.28 -9.40
CA GLU A 144 7.06 8.56 -9.48
C GLU A 144 8.53 8.48 -9.07
N TYR A 145 8.91 7.46 -8.31
CA TYR A 145 10.26 7.31 -7.76
C TYR A 145 11.06 6.18 -8.39
N LEU A 146 10.46 5.46 -9.34
CA LEU A 146 11.05 4.30 -10.01
C LEU A 146 11.03 4.50 -11.52
N ASN A 147 12.09 4.16 -12.21
CA ASN A 147 12.06 4.06 -13.65
C ASN A 147 11.39 2.74 -14.10
N PHE A 148 11.18 2.57 -15.41
CA PHE A 148 10.48 1.40 -15.93
C PHE A 148 11.22 0.09 -15.62
N GLU A 149 12.54 0.07 -15.80
CA GLU A 149 13.39 -1.11 -15.57
C GLU A 149 13.34 -1.52 -14.09
N GLN A 150 13.39 -0.55 -13.18
CA GLN A 150 13.26 -0.79 -11.73
C GLN A 150 11.88 -1.36 -11.39
N LEU A 151 10.80 -0.73 -11.88
CA LEU A 151 9.43 -1.24 -11.67
C LEU A 151 9.29 -2.68 -12.18
N GLN A 152 9.75 -2.95 -13.39
CA GLN A 152 9.67 -4.27 -14.01
C GLN A 152 10.45 -5.32 -13.21
N SER A 153 11.67 -4.98 -12.74
CA SER A 153 12.49 -5.88 -11.91
C SER A 153 11.80 -6.18 -10.58
N LEU A 154 11.31 -5.15 -9.88
CA LEU A 154 10.63 -5.31 -8.59
C LEU A 154 9.32 -6.11 -8.71
N VAL A 155 8.56 -5.91 -9.78
CA VAL A 155 7.35 -6.72 -10.06
C VAL A 155 7.73 -8.18 -10.24
N LYS A 156 8.77 -8.49 -11.04
CA LYS A 156 9.24 -9.87 -11.25
C LYS A 156 9.73 -10.52 -9.94
N THR A 157 10.47 -9.78 -9.12
CA THR A 157 10.91 -10.28 -7.81
C THR A 157 9.71 -10.59 -6.91
N ALA A 158 8.70 -9.70 -6.87
CA ALA A 158 7.49 -9.93 -6.08
C ALA A 158 6.71 -11.15 -6.59
N GLU A 159 6.56 -11.32 -7.91
CA GLU A 159 5.94 -12.50 -8.53
C GLU A 159 6.66 -13.80 -8.12
N SER A 160 8.00 -13.82 -8.15
CA SER A 160 8.79 -15.00 -7.77
C SER A 160 8.62 -15.40 -6.30
N LEU A 161 8.25 -14.46 -5.44
CA LEU A 161 7.99 -14.65 -4.02
C LEU A 161 6.49 -14.83 -3.69
N GLU A 162 5.65 -14.87 -4.71
CA GLU A 162 4.18 -14.94 -4.54
C GLU A 162 3.65 -13.80 -3.65
N ILE A 163 4.17 -12.58 -3.87
CA ILE A 163 3.68 -11.35 -3.25
C ILE A 163 2.90 -10.54 -4.29
N SER A 164 1.69 -10.13 -3.95
CA SER A 164 0.90 -9.20 -4.78
C SER A 164 1.57 -7.81 -4.84
N VAL A 165 1.35 -7.10 -5.94
CA VAL A 165 1.89 -5.75 -6.13
C VAL A 165 0.75 -4.76 -6.38
N LEU A 166 0.75 -3.65 -5.65
CA LEU A 166 -0.03 -2.45 -5.93
C LEU A 166 0.93 -1.38 -6.47
N VAL A 167 0.78 -0.99 -7.74
CA VAL A 167 1.56 0.12 -8.30
C VAL A 167 0.74 1.38 -8.18
N GLU A 168 1.25 2.34 -7.39
CA GLU A 168 0.61 3.62 -7.10
C GLU A 168 1.19 4.73 -7.99
N PHE A 169 0.33 5.64 -8.46
CA PHE A 169 0.73 6.89 -9.09
C PHE A 169 -0.26 8.02 -8.79
N HIS A 170 0.21 9.26 -8.95
CA HIS A 170 -0.60 10.47 -8.95
C HIS A 170 -0.55 11.20 -10.29
N ARG A 171 0.64 11.31 -10.89
CA ARG A 171 0.84 12.04 -12.14
C ARG A 171 0.50 11.18 -13.34
N LEU A 172 -0.28 11.73 -14.27
CA LEU A 172 -0.75 10.99 -15.46
C LEU A 172 0.38 10.49 -16.35
N GLU A 173 1.52 11.19 -16.38
CA GLU A 173 2.71 10.81 -17.14
C GLU A 173 3.27 9.44 -16.74
N GLU A 174 2.96 8.99 -15.52
CA GLU A 174 3.38 7.69 -15.01
C GLU A 174 2.60 6.53 -15.65
N LEU A 175 1.40 6.80 -16.17
CA LEU A 175 0.50 5.77 -16.70
C LEU A 175 1.15 4.95 -17.81
N GLU A 176 1.91 5.59 -18.72
CA GLU A 176 2.60 4.90 -19.82
C GLU A 176 3.57 3.82 -19.31
N LYS A 177 4.31 4.08 -18.24
CA LYS A 177 5.17 3.07 -17.61
C LYS A 177 4.34 1.90 -17.06
N ILE A 178 3.25 2.23 -16.40
CA ILE A 178 2.44 1.27 -15.64
C ILE A 178 1.72 0.28 -16.55
N ILE A 179 1.13 0.75 -17.66
CA ILE A 179 0.40 -0.11 -18.61
C ILE A 179 1.29 -1.09 -19.36
N ASN A 180 2.61 -0.85 -19.39
CA ASN A 180 3.59 -1.75 -19.98
C ASN A 180 4.13 -2.80 -18.98
N LEU A 181 3.68 -2.78 -17.71
CA LEU A 181 3.97 -3.80 -16.72
C LEU A 181 2.95 -4.94 -16.78
N ASN A 182 3.39 -6.14 -16.38
CA ASN A 182 2.47 -7.28 -16.21
C ASN A 182 1.76 -7.19 -14.84
N ILE A 183 0.85 -6.22 -14.68
CA ILE A 183 0.08 -6.02 -13.44
C ILE A 183 -1.41 -5.83 -13.75
N LYS A 184 -2.25 -6.01 -12.75
CA LYS A 184 -3.70 -5.78 -12.86
C LYS A 184 -4.22 -4.74 -11.86
N ASN A 185 -3.46 -4.43 -10.83
CA ASN A 185 -3.91 -3.62 -9.70
C ASN A 185 -3.14 -2.29 -9.69
N ILE A 186 -3.87 -1.19 -9.88
CA ILE A 186 -3.31 0.16 -9.98
C ILE A 186 -3.93 1.05 -8.91
N GLY A 187 -3.08 1.67 -8.12
CA GLY A 187 -3.45 2.71 -7.16
C GLY A 187 -3.40 4.09 -7.82
N ILE A 188 -4.49 4.84 -7.75
CA ILE A 188 -4.50 6.24 -8.16
C ILE A 188 -4.67 7.10 -6.91
N ASN A 189 -3.60 7.81 -6.55
CA ASN A 189 -3.57 8.57 -5.32
C ASN A 189 -4.14 9.98 -5.52
N ASN A 190 -5.21 10.31 -4.81
CA ASN A 190 -5.81 11.64 -4.77
C ASN A 190 -4.91 12.69 -4.12
N ARG A 191 -3.88 12.25 -3.37
CA ARG A 191 -2.89 13.14 -2.78
C ARG A 191 -1.72 13.35 -3.74
N ASN A 192 -1.45 14.62 -4.05
CA ASN A 192 -0.23 14.98 -4.77
C ASN A 192 1.00 14.63 -3.93
N LEU A 193 1.88 13.80 -4.49
CA LEU A 193 3.05 13.29 -3.79
C LEU A 193 4.17 14.33 -3.61
N ILE A 194 4.02 15.53 -4.18
CA ILE A 194 4.97 16.64 -4.07
C ILE A 194 4.46 17.73 -3.13
N SER A 195 3.22 18.24 -3.39
CA SER A 195 2.61 19.32 -2.58
C SER A 195 1.92 18.82 -1.31
N LEU A 196 1.60 17.52 -1.23
CA LEU A 196 0.78 16.88 -0.21
C LEU A 196 -0.68 17.32 -0.19
N GLU A 197 -1.10 18.16 -1.12
CA GLU A 197 -2.50 18.54 -1.30
C GLU A 197 -3.33 17.35 -1.78
N THR A 198 -4.56 17.26 -1.31
CA THR A 198 -5.48 16.18 -1.66
C THR A 198 -6.68 16.73 -2.42
N ASN A 199 -6.92 16.17 -3.60
CA ASN A 199 -8.13 16.42 -4.38
C ASN A 199 -8.88 15.10 -4.56
N VAL A 200 -9.96 14.90 -3.83
CA VAL A 200 -10.75 13.66 -3.83
C VAL A 200 -11.33 13.29 -5.21
N LEU A 201 -11.37 14.23 -6.15
CA LEU A 201 -11.86 13.98 -7.52
C LEU A 201 -10.73 13.63 -8.50
N HIS A 202 -9.46 13.70 -8.09
CA HIS A 202 -8.33 13.49 -9.00
C HIS A 202 -8.35 12.09 -9.65
N CYS A 203 -8.56 11.04 -8.88
CA CYS A 203 -8.62 9.68 -9.41
C CYS A 203 -9.78 9.51 -10.41
N LEU A 204 -10.94 10.11 -10.14
CA LEU A 204 -12.08 10.11 -11.08
C LEU A 204 -11.71 10.82 -12.39
N ASP A 205 -11.09 11.98 -12.31
CA ASP A 205 -10.66 12.76 -13.49
C ASP A 205 -9.65 11.97 -14.34
N VAL A 206 -8.68 11.30 -13.68
CA VAL A 206 -7.70 10.43 -14.37
C VAL A 206 -8.40 9.24 -15.01
N TYR A 207 -9.28 8.57 -14.28
CA TYR A 207 -9.99 7.39 -14.76
C TYR A 207 -10.88 7.70 -15.96
N GLU A 208 -11.76 8.70 -15.87
CA GLU A 208 -12.69 9.05 -16.95
C GLU A 208 -11.95 9.50 -18.22
N LYS A 209 -10.88 10.28 -18.11
CA LYS A 209 -10.06 10.71 -19.26
C LYS A 209 -9.30 9.54 -19.93
N ASN A 210 -9.05 8.45 -19.20
CA ASN A 210 -8.27 7.30 -19.68
C ASN A 210 -9.05 5.98 -19.58
N LYS A 211 -10.37 6.05 -19.56
CA LYS A 211 -11.26 4.89 -19.34
C LYS A 211 -11.05 3.76 -20.34
N SER A 212 -10.72 4.07 -21.60
CA SER A 212 -10.44 3.08 -22.63
C SER A 212 -9.27 2.15 -22.27
N ILE A 213 -8.32 2.65 -21.49
CA ILE A 213 -7.13 1.92 -21.03
C ILE A 213 -7.39 1.32 -19.65
N LEU A 214 -7.87 2.15 -18.71
CA LEU A 214 -7.96 1.80 -17.28
C LEU A 214 -9.10 0.82 -16.95
N LYS A 215 -10.11 0.67 -17.80
CA LYS A 215 -11.23 -0.27 -17.60
C LYS A 215 -10.80 -1.74 -17.43
N ASP A 216 -9.63 -2.11 -17.97
CA ASP A 216 -9.10 -3.48 -17.92
C ASP A 216 -8.26 -3.74 -16.65
N TYR A 217 -8.13 -2.74 -15.77
CA TYR A 217 -7.39 -2.79 -14.51
C TYR A 217 -8.33 -2.69 -13.30
N ASN A 218 -7.89 -3.27 -12.19
CA ASN A 218 -8.48 -3.04 -10.89
C ASN A 218 -7.96 -1.71 -10.35
N ILE A 219 -8.79 -0.68 -10.36
CA ILE A 219 -8.43 0.62 -9.85
C ILE A 219 -8.70 0.67 -8.35
N ILE A 220 -7.69 1.06 -7.58
CA ILE A 220 -7.76 1.35 -6.16
C ILE A 220 -7.63 2.86 -5.96
N ALA A 221 -8.69 3.50 -5.51
CA ALA A 221 -8.65 4.93 -5.22
C ALA A 221 -8.10 5.17 -3.81
N GLU A 222 -7.10 6.05 -3.71
CA GLU A 222 -6.37 6.28 -2.46
C GLU A 222 -6.45 7.73 -2.01
N SER A 223 -6.53 7.95 -0.71
CA SER A 223 -6.52 9.26 -0.03
C SER A 223 -7.76 10.13 -0.23
N GLY A 224 -8.08 10.95 0.79
CA GLY A 224 -9.04 12.04 0.72
C GLY A 224 -10.48 11.68 1.02
N PHE A 225 -10.81 10.42 1.22
CA PHE A 225 -12.18 10.00 1.53
C PHE A 225 -12.55 10.39 2.95
N SER A 226 -13.62 11.19 3.08
CA SER A 226 -14.12 11.70 4.35
C SER A 226 -15.63 11.49 4.54
N SER A 227 -16.33 11.07 3.50
CA SER A 227 -17.79 10.85 3.53
C SER A 227 -18.22 9.73 2.59
N ASN A 228 -19.41 9.20 2.83
CA ASN A 228 -20.06 8.25 1.92
C ASN A 228 -20.37 8.89 0.55
N ASP A 229 -20.62 10.20 0.52
CA ASP A 229 -20.89 10.91 -0.73
C ASP A 229 -19.65 10.92 -1.66
N ASP A 230 -18.45 11.00 -1.08
CA ASP A 230 -17.23 10.86 -1.86
C ASP A 230 -17.12 9.48 -2.49
N ILE A 231 -17.40 8.42 -1.71
CA ILE A 231 -17.38 7.03 -2.18
C ILE A 231 -18.45 6.79 -3.26
N ASN A 232 -19.66 7.30 -3.08
CA ASN A 232 -20.75 7.12 -4.05
C ASN A 232 -20.40 7.66 -5.45
N LYS A 233 -19.72 8.81 -5.53
CA LYS A 233 -19.25 9.35 -6.82
C LYS A 233 -18.34 8.37 -7.57
N TYR A 234 -17.51 7.62 -6.85
CA TYR A 234 -16.62 6.62 -7.42
C TYR A 234 -17.39 5.37 -7.88
N LEU A 235 -18.36 4.93 -7.08
CA LEU A 235 -19.22 3.79 -7.43
C LEU A 235 -20.00 4.05 -8.71
N ASP A 236 -20.50 5.27 -8.89
CA ASP A 236 -21.23 5.69 -10.10
C ASP A 236 -20.35 5.61 -11.36
N CYS A 237 -19.02 5.74 -11.20
CA CYS A 237 -18.04 5.57 -12.28
C CYS A 237 -17.53 4.13 -12.44
N GLY A 238 -17.95 3.20 -11.56
CA GLY A 238 -17.52 1.80 -11.56
C GLY A 238 -16.22 1.52 -10.79
N ILE A 239 -15.73 2.46 -10.01
CA ILE A 239 -14.60 2.26 -9.09
C ILE A 239 -15.14 1.86 -7.73
N GLU A 240 -14.84 0.63 -7.30
CA GLU A 240 -15.39 0.00 -6.08
C GLU A 240 -14.33 -0.34 -5.02
N ARG A 241 -13.04 -0.04 -5.30
CA ARG A 241 -11.91 -0.39 -4.43
C ARG A 241 -11.26 0.87 -3.88
N PHE A 242 -11.05 0.90 -2.57
CA PHE A 242 -10.56 2.07 -1.85
C PHE A 242 -9.48 1.70 -0.84
N LEU A 243 -8.45 2.54 -0.72
CA LEU A 243 -7.52 2.51 0.39
C LEU A 243 -7.81 3.69 1.31
N ILE A 244 -8.30 3.41 2.52
CA ILE A 244 -8.81 4.42 3.46
C ILE A 244 -8.12 4.24 4.81
N GLY A 245 -7.59 5.32 5.36
CA GLY A 245 -6.91 5.29 6.65
C GLY A 245 -7.46 6.35 7.63
N GLU A 246 -7.20 7.62 7.37
CA GLU A 246 -7.44 8.69 8.34
C GLU A 246 -8.91 8.78 8.80
N HIS A 247 -9.85 8.60 7.91
CA HIS A 247 -11.27 8.58 8.23
C HIS A 247 -11.63 7.39 9.14
N LEU A 248 -11.17 6.18 8.80
CA LEU A 248 -11.45 4.98 9.60
C LEU A 248 -10.81 5.04 10.99
N LEU A 249 -9.64 5.66 11.11
CA LEU A 249 -8.98 5.85 12.39
C LEU A 249 -9.78 6.81 13.29
N LYS A 250 -10.31 7.91 12.74
CA LYS A 250 -11.13 8.88 13.49
C LYS A 250 -12.47 8.30 13.95
N GLU A 251 -13.06 7.37 13.20
CA GLU A 251 -14.28 6.66 13.60
C GLU A 251 -14.05 5.51 14.59
N SER A 252 -12.80 5.15 14.81
CA SER A 252 -12.41 4.01 15.65
C SER A 252 -12.07 4.41 17.07
N PHE A 253 -11.99 5.70 17.35
CA PHE A 253 -11.73 6.33 18.63
C PHE A 253 -12.78 7.43 18.89
#